data_c9552d46165f07e86c0bd581326541ad
#
_entry.id   c9552d46165f07e86c0bd581326541ad
#
_cell.length_a   1.000
_cell.length_b   1.000
_cell.length_c   1.000
_cell.angle_alpha   90.00
_cell.angle_beta   90.00
_cell.angle_gamma   90.00
#
_symmetry.space_group_name_H-M   'P 1'
#
loop_
_entity.id
_entity.type
_entity.pdbx_description
1 polymer ?
#
loop_
_entity_poly.entity_id
_entity_poly.type
_entity_poly.pdbx_seq_one_letter_code
_entity_poly.pdbx_strand_id
1 'polypeptide(L)'
;MRFAFIFLALTSFQSFSQDFESTESDILFLKIQELEQEIAELRNELETQAYLLEKLLNELESIGDESEAELTEEIVDEDIFRFEGINDTQSIDEVYDSAINALENDDLENAKRLLDFFLINFPDAEQIPLVLFWLGEISFINGDIDDSFIYFLELVSNHEDHWRAPQSHKRLGDIYLSKDDLENAKAKYNFVLKNYPNNSVSSIVLQILENME
;
A
#
# COMPACT_ATOMS: atom_id res chain seq x y z
N MET A 1 -34.33 63.08 -12.43
CA MET A 1 -33.02 62.59 -11.83
C MET A 1 -33.10 61.38 -10.94
N ARG A 2 -34.21 60.67 -10.73
CA ARG A 2 -34.31 59.50 -9.88
C ARG A 2 -34.05 58.14 -10.59
N PHE A 3 -34.14 58.12 -11.93
CA PHE A 3 -33.92 56.84 -12.70
C PHE A 3 -32.46 56.60 -13.10
N ALA A 4 -31.58 57.58 -13.07
CA ALA A 4 -30.16 57.41 -13.41
C ALA A 4 -29.38 56.66 -12.34
N PHE A 5 -29.75 56.75 -11.05
CA PHE A 5 -29.08 56.08 -9.94
C PHE A 5 -29.37 54.57 -9.88
N ILE A 6 -30.54 54.12 -10.33
CA ILE A 6 -30.91 52.70 -10.32
C ILE A 6 -30.14 51.93 -11.43
N PHE A 7 -29.86 52.60 -12.56
CA PHE A 7 -29.10 51.98 -13.66
C PHE A 7 -27.60 51.81 -13.33
N LEU A 8 -27.03 52.73 -12.54
CA LEU A 8 -25.62 52.63 -12.13
C LEU A 8 -25.38 51.54 -11.08
N ALA A 9 -26.38 51.27 -10.22
CA ALA A 9 -26.28 50.19 -9.22
C ALA A 9 -26.42 48.78 -9.84
N LEU A 10 -27.18 48.64 -10.94
CA LEU A 10 -27.33 47.39 -11.66
C LEU A 10 -26.10 47.02 -12.47
N THR A 11 -25.37 47.97 -13.04
CA THR A 11 -24.14 47.69 -13.79
C THR A 11 -22.96 47.33 -12.88
N SER A 12 -22.89 47.89 -11.68
CA SER A 12 -21.83 47.54 -10.70
C SER A 12 -22.04 46.15 -10.11
N PHE A 13 -23.27 45.63 -10.03
CA PHE A 13 -23.53 44.27 -9.53
C PHE A 13 -23.19 43.20 -10.58
N GLN A 14 -23.39 43.49 -11.87
CA GLN A 14 -22.99 42.55 -12.94
C GLN A 14 -21.47 42.42 -13.09
N SER A 15 -20.71 43.50 -12.88
CA SER A 15 -19.25 43.46 -12.94
C SER A 15 -18.66 42.64 -11.79
N PHE A 16 -19.26 42.69 -10.59
CA PHE A 16 -18.78 41.93 -9.44
C PHE A 16 -19.02 40.45 -9.56
N SER A 17 -20.10 39.98 -10.20
CA SER A 17 -20.35 38.55 -10.41
C SER A 17 -19.42 37.96 -11.50
N GLN A 18 -19.03 38.74 -12.51
CA GLN A 18 -18.11 38.28 -13.55
C GLN A 18 -16.68 38.11 -13.05
N ASP A 19 -16.19 38.97 -12.16
CA ASP A 19 -14.85 38.88 -11.58
C ASP A 19 -14.73 37.68 -10.62
N PHE A 20 -15.82 37.25 -9.97
CA PHE A 20 -15.83 36.10 -9.09
C PHE A 20 -15.82 34.76 -9.87
N GLU A 21 -16.60 34.66 -10.94
CA GLU A 21 -16.60 33.47 -11.81
C GLU A 21 -15.25 33.29 -12.55
N SER A 22 -14.58 34.39 -12.92
CA SER A 22 -13.26 34.33 -13.56
C SER A 22 -12.17 33.80 -12.62
N THR A 23 -12.16 34.23 -11.36
CA THR A 23 -11.17 33.74 -10.35
C THR A 23 -11.32 32.26 -9.99
N GLU A 24 -12.54 31.74 -9.92
CA GLU A 24 -12.80 30.35 -9.67
C GLU A 24 -12.38 29.47 -10.86
N SER A 25 -12.67 29.91 -12.07
CA SER A 25 -12.21 29.27 -13.31
C SER A 25 -10.69 29.26 -13.45
N ASP A 26 -10.02 30.34 -13.07
CA ASP A 26 -8.56 30.43 -13.09
C ASP A 26 -7.90 29.48 -12.08
N ILE A 27 -8.48 29.35 -10.89
CA ILE A 27 -8.01 28.40 -9.88
C ILE A 27 -8.16 26.95 -10.35
N LEU A 28 -9.31 26.61 -10.95
CA LEU A 28 -9.55 25.30 -11.53
C LEU A 28 -8.57 24.99 -12.68
N PHE A 29 -8.29 25.97 -13.52
CA PHE A 29 -7.33 25.81 -14.61
C PHE A 29 -5.91 25.54 -14.09
N LEU A 30 -5.46 26.28 -13.08
CA LEU A 30 -4.17 26.04 -12.43
C LEU A 30 -4.10 24.66 -11.79
N LYS A 31 -5.20 24.19 -11.17
CA LYS A 31 -5.25 22.85 -10.58
C LYS A 31 -5.22 21.75 -11.63
N ILE A 32 -5.86 21.96 -12.78
CA ILE A 32 -5.77 21.04 -13.92
C ILE A 32 -4.34 20.96 -14.43
N GLN A 33 -3.65 22.09 -14.60
CA GLN A 33 -2.24 22.10 -15.01
C GLN A 33 -1.32 21.39 -14.00
N GLU A 34 -1.55 21.59 -12.71
CA GLU A 34 -0.80 20.90 -11.65
C GLU A 34 -0.99 19.38 -11.74
N LEU A 35 -2.24 18.91 -11.89
CA LEU A 35 -2.55 17.49 -12.04
C LEU A 35 -2.00 16.90 -13.34
N GLU A 36 -2.03 17.64 -14.45
CA GLU A 36 -1.44 17.21 -15.72
C GLU A 36 0.09 17.02 -15.58
N GLN A 37 0.75 17.90 -14.85
CA GLN A 37 2.18 17.79 -14.56
C GLN A 37 2.48 16.58 -13.67
N GLU A 38 1.69 16.38 -12.61
CA GLU A 38 1.82 15.22 -11.72
C GLU A 38 1.62 13.90 -12.47
N ILE A 39 0.63 13.83 -13.36
CA ILE A 39 0.40 12.67 -14.23
C ILE A 39 1.60 12.43 -15.17
N ALA A 40 2.20 13.49 -15.70
CA ALA A 40 3.38 13.37 -16.56
C ALA A 40 4.61 12.89 -15.80
N GLU A 41 4.80 13.34 -14.57
CA GLU A 41 5.88 12.89 -13.68
C GLU A 41 5.72 11.41 -13.30
N LEU A 42 4.52 11.00 -12.87
CA LEU A 42 4.21 9.61 -12.53
C LEU A 42 4.37 8.67 -13.74
N ARG A 43 4.00 9.12 -14.94
CA ARG A 43 4.19 8.34 -16.17
C ARG A 43 5.68 8.15 -16.47
N ASN A 44 6.49 9.19 -16.33
CA ASN A 44 7.94 9.11 -16.50
C ASN A 44 8.57 8.16 -15.48
N GLU A 45 8.09 8.17 -14.23
CA GLU A 45 8.56 7.27 -13.20
C GLU A 45 8.22 5.82 -13.53
N LEU A 46 6.99 5.54 -13.97
CA LEU A 46 6.58 4.20 -14.43
C LEU A 46 7.41 3.72 -15.62
N GLU A 47 7.70 4.57 -16.61
CA GLU A 47 8.54 4.22 -17.74
C GLU A 47 9.98 3.90 -17.29
N THR A 48 10.50 4.64 -16.33
CA THR A 48 11.83 4.39 -15.74
C THR A 48 11.87 3.06 -14.99
N GLN A 49 10.85 2.76 -14.20
CA GLN A 49 10.73 1.49 -13.48
C GLN A 49 10.59 0.31 -14.45
N ALA A 50 9.77 0.45 -15.49
CA ALA A 50 9.62 -0.57 -16.53
C ALA A 50 10.95 -0.85 -17.26
N TYR A 51 11.70 0.19 -17.60
CA TYR A 51 13.03 0.05 -18.21
C TYR A 51 14.03 -0.66 -17.28
N LEU A 52 14.02 -0.33 -15.99
CA LEU A 52 14.90 -0.98 -15.00
C LEU A 52 14.54 -2.46 -14.81
N LEU A 53 13.26 -2.79 -14.81
CA LEU A 53 12.80 -4.19 -14.76
C LEU A 53 13.22 -4.97 -16.00
N GLU A 54 13.05 -4.40 -17.19
CA GLU A 54 13.49 -5.03 -18.45
C GLU A 54 15.00 -5.25 -18.45
N LYS A 55 15.78 -4.27 -17.97
CA LYS A 55 17.22 -4.39 -17.84
C LYS A 55 17.63 -5.50 -16.88
N LEU A 56 17.00 -5.59 -15.71
CA LEU A 56 17.26 -6.66 -14.73
C LEU A 56 16.90 -8.04 -15.27
N LEU A 57 15.78 -8.16 -16.01
CA LEU A 57 15.40 -9.41 -16.66
C LEU A 57 16.45 -9.85 -17.68
N ASN A 58 16.94 -8.93 -18.52
CA ASN A 58 17.99 -9.22 -19.50
C ASN A 58 19.33 -9.57 -18.82
N GLU A 59 19.66 -8.94 -17.69
CA GLU A 59 20.85 -9.31 -16.90
C GLU A 59 20.70 -10.72 -16.29
N LEU A 60 19.52 -11.07 -15.79
CA LEU A 60 19.24 -12.41 -15.26
C LEU A 60 19.28 -13.48 -16.34
N GLU A 61 18.73 -13.20 -17.55
CA GLU A 61 18.85 -14.12 -18.70
C GLU A 61 20.31 -14.33 -19.11
N SER A 62 21.13 -13.27 -19.11
CA SER A 62 22.56 -13.38 -19.46
C SER A 62 23.37 -14.17 -18.43
N ILE A 63 22.98 -14.11 -17.14
CA ILE A 63 23.61 -14.92 -16.07
C ILE A 63 23.15 -16.37 -16.16
N GLY A 64 21.89 -16.62 -16.57
CA GLY A 64 21.36 -17.96 -16.80
C GLY A 64 22.10 -18.73 -17.88
N ASP A 65 22.41 -18.07 -19.00
CA ASP A 65 23.12 -18.69 -20.13
C ASP A 65 24.61 -18.98 -19.84
N GLU A 66 25.26 -18.20 -18.96
CA GLU A 66 26.66 -18.44 -18.57
C GLU A 66 26.79 -19.52 -17.48
N SER A 67 25.74 -19.81 -16.71
CA SER A 67 25.80 -20.75 -15.58
C SER A 67 25.51 -22.21 -15.97
N GLU A 68 24.95 -22.49 -17.15
CA GLU A 68 24.78 -23.88 -17.62
C GLU A 68 26.08 -24.55 -18.07
N ALA A 69 27.18 -23.81 -18.22
CA ALA A 69 28.44 -24.36 -18.76
C ALA A 69 29.50 -24.74 -17.68
N GLU A 70 29.35 -24.38 -16.41
CA GLU A 70 30.43 -24.53 -15.42
C GLU A 70 30.01 -25.00 -14.00
N LEU A 71 28.85 -25.60 -13.80
CA LEU A 71 28.44 -26.17 -12.51
C LEU A 71 28.30 -27.69 -12.57
N THR A 72 29.42 -28.37 -12.80
CA THR A 72 29.66 -29.70 -12.30
C THR A 72 30.68 -29.61 -11.17
N GLU A 73 30.21 -29.95 -9.97
CA GLU A 73 30.96 -30.22 -8.75
C GLU A 73 31.39 -29.07 -7.87
N GLU A 74 30.87 -29.15 -6.64
CA GLU A 74 31.16 -28.45 -5.39
C GLU A 74 30.42 -27.12 -5.12
N ILE A 75 29.25 -27.24 -4.53
CA ILE A 75 28.93 -26.81 -3.15
C ILE A 75 27.48 -27.27 -2.89
N VAL A 76 27.38 -28.42 -2.21
CA VAL A 76 26.12 -28.83 -1.57
C VAL A 76 26.09 -28.13 -0.20
N ASP A 77 25.54 -26.95 -0.12
CA ASP A 77 25.08 -26.41 1.15
C ASP A 77 23.61 -26.79 1.30
N GLU A 78 23.34 -27.64 2.28
CA GLU A 78 22.09 -28.41 2.42
C GLU A 78 20.88 -27.62 2.89
N ASP A 79 20.80 -26.29 2.70
CA ASP A 79 19.72 -25.45 3.20
C ASP A 79 18.90 -24.69 2.14
N ILE A 80 19.01 -25.05 0.86
CA ILE A 80 18.03 -24.58 -0.11
C ILE A 80 16.90 -25.60 -0.16
N PHE A 81 15.78 -25.30 0.52
CA PHE A 81 14.54 -26.06 0.38
C PHE A 81 14.13 -26.09 -1.11
N ARG A 82 14.48 -27.17 -1.79
CA ARG A 82 13.98 -27.51 -3.11
C ARG A 82 12.57 -28.01 -2.95
N PHE A 83 11.60 -27.12 -3.03
CA PHE A 83 10.22 -27.50 -3.24
C PHE A 83 9.99 -27.81 -4.73
N GLU A 84 10.53 -28.93 -5.22
CA GLU A 84 10.15 -29.47 -6.53
C GLU A 84 8.76 -30.12 -6.42
N GLY A 85 7.75 -29.47 -7.02
CA GLY A 85 6.48 -30.14 -7.33
C GLY A 85 5.29 -29.81 -6.46
N ILE A 86 5.19 -28.57 -5.96
CA ILE A 86 4.05 -28.17 -5.13
C ILE A 86 2.90 -27.66 -6.00
N ASN A 87 2.00 -28.57 -6.37
CA ASN A 87 0.66 -28.29 -6.88
C ASN A 87 -0.43 -28.98 -6.02
N ASP A 88 -0.13 -29.30 -4.77
CA ASP A 88 -1.05 -29.98 -3.88
C ASP A 88 -1.45 -29.07 -2.71
N THR A 89 -2.73 -29.01 -2.41
CA THR A 89 -3.32 -28.25 -1.30
C THR A 89 -2.63 -28.55 0.04
N GLN A 90 -2.13 -29.76 0.21
CA GLN A 90 -1.41 -30.18 1.40
C GLN A 90 -0.08 -29.44 1.57
N SER A 91 0.61 -29.13 0.46
CA SER A 91 1.86 -28.37 0.47
C SER A 91 1.67 -26.88 0.78
N ILE A 92 0.53 -26.30 0.39
CA ILE A 92 0.16 -24.92 0.71
C ILE A 92 0.03 -24.75 2.22
N ASP A 93 -0.73 -25.64 2.85
CA ASP A 93 -0.94 -25.63 4.30
C ASP A 93 0.37 -25.86 5.06
N GLU A 94 1.21 -26.79 4.62
CA GLU A 94 2.52 -27.07 5.24
C GLU A 94 3.46 -25.86 5.23
N VAL A 95 3.53 -25.10 4.12
CA VAL A 95 4.36 -23.89 4.04
C VAL A 95 3.79 -22.80 4.96
N TYR A 96 2.47 -22.61 4.94
CA TYR A 96 1.82 -21.63 5.80
C TYR A 96 2.01 -21.97 7.28
N ASP A 97 1.77 -23.22 7.67
CA ASP A 97 1.95 -23.68 9.06
C ASP A 97 3.40 -23.55 9.53
N SER A 98 4.37 -23.79 8.63
CA SER A 98 5.79 -23.56 8.92
C SER A 98 6.10 -22.09 9.17
N ALA A 99 5.50 -21.18 8.42
CA ALA A 99 5.64 -19.75 8.62
C ALA A 99 5.01 -19.30 9.96
N ILE A 100 3.82 -19.83 10.29
CA ILE A 100 3.16 -19.54 11.56
C ILE A 100 3.98 -20.08 12.74
N ASN A 101 4.54 -21.28 12.61
CA ASN A 101 5.42 -21.86 13.63
C ASN A 101 6.68 -20.98 13.86
N ALA A 102 7.28 -20.46 12.79
CA ALA A 102 8.39 -19.51 12.91
C ALA A 102 7.97 -18.23 13.65
N LEU A 103 6.77 -17.68 13.39
CA LEU A 103 6.22 -16.54 14.13
C LEU A 103 6.02 -16.83 15.62
N GLU A 104 5.51 -18.02 15.96
CA GLU A 104 5.29 -18.44 17.34
C GLU A 104 6.60 -18.60 18.13
N ASN A 105 7.71 -18.86 17.42
CA ASN A 105 9.05 -18.97 18.00
C ASN A 105 9.86 -17.66 17.94
N ASP A 106 9.23 -16.52 17.61
CA ASP A 106 9.87 -15.21 17.40
C ASP A 106 10.98 -15.21 16.31
N ASP A 107 11.00 -16.22 15.43
CA ASP A 107 11.90 -16.29 14.28
C ASP A 107 11.35 -15.49 13.10
N LEU A 108 11.39 -14.15 13.24
CA LEU A 108 10.77 -13.24 12.28
C LEU A 108 11.45 -13.27 10.90
N GLU A 109 12.75 -13.57 10.85
CA GLU A 109 13.49 -13.67 9.60
C GLU A 109 13.02 -14.87 8.78
N ASN A 110 12.96 -16.05 9.41
CA ASN A 110 12.48 -17.25 8.76
C ASN A 110 10.99 -17.16 8.42
N ALA A 111 10.17 -16.60 9.32
CA ALA A 111 8.76 -16.34 9.06
C ALA A 111 8.57 -15.48 7.82
N LYS A 112 9.30 -14.35 7.71
CA LYS A 112 9.25 -13.46 6.54
C LYS A 112 9.61 -14.21 5.27
N ARG A 113 10.70 -14.97 5.28
CA ARG A 113 11.15 -15.73 4.10
C ARG A 113 10.11 -16.75 3.63
N LEU A 114 9.46 -17.46 4.56
CA LEU A 114 8.43 -18.45 4.24
C LEU A 114 7.14 -17.77 3.73
N LEU A 115 6.75 -16.63 4.30
CA LEU A 115 5.59 -15.86 3.88
C LEU A 115 5.82 -15.20 2.51
N ASP A 116 7.01 -14.65 2.24
CA ASP A 116 7.39 -14.13 0.93
C ASP A 116 7.35 -15.24 -0.13
N PHE A 117 7.91 -16.42 0.19
CA PHE A 117 7.80 -17.59 -0.68
C PHE A 117 6.34 -17.97 -0.94
N PHE A 118 5.50 -17.97 0.10
CA PHE A 118 4.08 -18.28 -0.01
C PHE A 118 3.36 -17.30 -0.95
N LEU A 119 3.58 -16.00 -0.76
CA LEU A 119 2.94 -14.95 -1.55
C LEU A 119 3.26 -15.07 -3.05
N ILE A 120 4.52 -15.42 -3.39
CA ILE A 120 4.97 -15.57 -4.77
C ILE A 120 4.41 -16.85 -5.41
N ASN A 121 4.40 -17.96 -4.69
CA ASN A 121 4.10 -19.27 -5.27
C ASN A 121 2.61 -19.65 -5.20
N PHE A 122 1.84 -19.04 -4.28
CA PHE A 122 0.42 -19.35 -4.05
C PHE A 122 -0.46 -18.09 -4.02
N PRO A 123 -0.44 -17.24 -5.07
CA PRO A 123 -1.12 -15.95 -5.06
C PRO A 123 -2.65 -16.05 -4.95
N ASP A 124 -3.23 -17.18 -5.28
CA ASP A 124 -4.69 -17.42 -5.24
C ASP A 124 -5.13 -18.21 -3.97
N ALA A 125 -4.22 -18.45 -3.02
CA ALA A 125 -4.55 -19.21 -1.82
C ALA A 125 -5.45 -18.41 -0.85
N GLU A 126 -6.33 -19.11 -0.13
CA GLU A 126 -7.21 -18.49 0.87
C GLU A 126 -6.44 -17.78 2.00
N GLN A 127 -5.20 -18.20 2.25
CA GLN A 127 -4.32 -17.66 3.28
C GLN A 127 -3.70 -16.30 2.90
N ILE A 128 -3.76 -15.86 1.63
CA ILE A 128 -3.15 -14.62 1.18
C ILE A 128 -3.43 -13.40 2.07
N PRO A 129 -4.67 -13.12 2.51
CA PRO A 129 -4.91 -12.00 3.41
C PRO A 129 -4.17 -12.10 4.75
N LEU A 130 -3.97 -13.32 5.27
CA LEU A 130 -3.23 -13.56 6.50
C LEU A 130 -1.72 -13.43 6.24
N VAL A 131 -1.23 -13.89 5.10
CA VAL A 131 0.17 -13.72 4.66
C VAL A 131 0.51 -12.24 4.56
N LEU A 132 -0.29 -11.45 3.85
CA LEU A 132 -0.13 -10.00 3.74
C LEU A 132 -0.16 -9.30 5.12
N PHE A 133 -1.07 -9.74 6.00
CA PHE A 133 -1.14 -9.21 7.35
C PHE A 133 0.16 -9.45 8.13
N TRP A 134 0.68 -10.68 8.13
CA TRP A 134 1.90 -11.03 8.87
C TRP A 134 3.15 -10.39 8.26
N LEU A 135 3.27 -10.34 6.93
CA LEU A 135 4.35 -9.60 6.26
C LEU A 135 4.33 -8.12 6.65
N GLY A 136 3.14 -7.52 6.70
CA GLY A 136 2.97 -6.14 7.16
C GLY A 136 3.41 -5.94 8.62
N GLU A 137 3.04 -6.85 9.53
CA GLU A 137 3.44 -6.79 10.94
C GLU A 137 4.96 -6.99 11.12
N ILE A 138 5.56 -7.97 10.44
CA ILE A 138 7.01 -8.22 10.50
C ILE A 138 7.77 -6.99 9.97
N SER A 139 7.37 -6.47 8.82
CA SER A 139 8.01 -5.28 8.23
C SER A 139 7.89 -4.06 9.16
N PHE A 140 6.74 -3.90 9.84
CA PHE A 140 6.56 -2.83 10.82
C PHE A 140 7.51 -2.98 12.02
N ILE A 141 7.66 -4.19 12.55
CA ILE A 141 8.56 -4.48 13.68
C ILE A 141 10.02 -4.25 13.29
N ASN A 142 10.41 -4.61 12.06
CA ASN A 142 11.77 -4.43 11.55
C ASN A 142 12.08 -2.97 11.19
N GLY A 143 11.08 -2.08 11.15
CA GLY A 143 11.24 -0.70 10.75
C GLY A 143 11.18 -0.47 9.23
N ASP A 144 10.84 -1.50 8.46
CA ASP A 144 10.62 -1.45 7.01
C ASP A 144 9.23 -0.87 6.71
N ILE A 145 9.05 0.40 7.06
CA ILE A 145 7.73 1.07 7.12
C ILE A 145 7.06 1.15 5.75
N ASP A 146 7.83 1.29 4.68
CA ASP A 146 7.27 1.37 3.32
C ASP A 146 6.74 0.01 2.85
N ASP A 147 7.47 -1.07 3.11
CA ASP A 147 7.02 -2.44 2.82
C ASP A 147 5.77 -2.78 3.65
N SER A 148 5.79 -2.44 4.94
CA SER A 148 4.64 -2.62 5.82
C SER A 148 3.39 -1.91 5.29
N PHE A 149 3.56 -0.68 4.80
CA PHE A 149 2.46 0.09 4.19
C PHE A 149 1.89 -0.62 2.96
N ILE A 150 2.75 -1.14 2.08
CA ILE A 150 2.35 -1.85 0.86
C ILE A 150 1.51 -3.09 1.20
N TYR A 151 1.98 -3.95 2.11
CA TYR A 151 1.27 -5.16 2.49
C TYR A 151 -0.11 -4.88 3.12
N PHE A 152 -0.20 -3.91 4.04
CA PHE A 152 -1.49 -3.56 4.63
C PHE A 152 -2.42 -2.88 3.63
N LEU A 153 -1.89 -2.06 2.72
CA LEU A 153 -2.68 -1.43 1.67
C LEU A 153 -3.26 -2.48 0.71
N GLU A 154 -2.46 -3.46 0.30
CA GLU A 154 -2.89 -4.55 -0.55
C GLU A 154 -4.01 -5.37 0.12
N LEU A 155 -3.86 -5.71 1.40
CA LEU A 155 -4.88 -6.43 2.15
C LEU A 155 -6.22 -5.66 2.14
N VAL A 156 -6.21 -4.37 2.50
CA VAL A 156 -7.46 -3.61 2.59
C VAL A 156 -8.06 -3.25 1.23
N SER A 157 -7.26 -3.28 0.15
CA SER A 157 -7.73 -2.99 -1.21
C SER A 157 -8.33 -4.21 -1.90
N ASN A 158 -7.74 -5.38 -1.70
CA ASN A 158 -8.13 -6.61 -2.39
C ASN A 158 -8.96 -7.57 -1.53
N HIS A 159 -8.94 -7.38 -0.19
CA HIS A 159 -9.56 -8.27 0.78
C HIS A 159 -10.29 -7.49 1.89
N GLU A 160 -11.09 -6.49 1.51
CA GLU A 160 -11.76 -5.58 2.46
C GLU A 160 -12.73 -6.29 3.42
N ASP A 161 -13.31 -7.40 3.00
CA ASP A 161 -14.23 -8.22 3.80
C ASP A 161 -13.51 -9.17 4.77
N HIS A 162 -12.18 -9.28 4.67
CA HIS A 162 -11.42 -10.16 5.55
C HIS A 162 -11.39 -9.63 6.99
N TRP A 163 -11.49 -10.51 7.98
CA TRP A 163 -11.56 -10.15 9.39
C TRP A 163 -10.34 -9.38 9.91
N ARG A 164 -9.20 -9.41 9.21
CA ARG A 164 -8.00 -8.61 9.48
C ARG A 164 -8.04 -7.21 8.88
N ALA A 165 -8.98 -6.88 7.98
CA ALA A 165 -9.05 -5.57 7.35
C ALA A 165 -9.18 -4.41 8.36
N PRO A 166 -9.99 -4.49 9.43
CA PRO A 166 -10.06 -3.42 10.44
C PRO A 166 -8.70 -3.15 11.09
N GLN A 167 -7.94 -4.20 11.39
CA GLN A 167 -6.62 -4.10 12.02
C GLN A 167 -5.59 -3.53 11.05
N SER A 168 -5.66 -3.92 9.77
CA SER A 168 -4.79 -3.39 8.72
C SER A 168 -5.05 -1.89 8.45
N HIS A 169 -6.32 -1.44 8.45
CA HIS A 169 -6.63 -0.01 8.41
C HIS A 169 -6.06 0.76 9.61
N LYS A 170 -6.14 0.17 10.80
CA LYS A 170 -5.52 0.76 12.01
C LYS A 170 -4.00 0.85 11.84
N ARG A 171 -3.33 -0.18 11.31
CA ARG A 171 -1.89 -0.17 11.03
C ARG A 171 -1.49 0.88 10.00
N LEU A 172 -2.27 1.05 8.93
CA LEU A 172 -2.07 2.17 8.00
C LEU A 172 -2.15 3.52 8.71
N GLY A 173 -3.08 3.68 9.65
CA GLY A 173 -3.15 4.87 10.51
C GLY A 173 -1.90 5.04 11.38
N ASP A 174 -1.39 3.97 11.99
CA ASP A 174 -0.15 3.98 12.79
C ASP A 174 1.07 4.39 11.93
N ILE A 175 1.14 3.88 10.69
CA ILE A 175 2.20 4.22 9.75
C ILE A 175 2.16 5.71 9.38
N TYR A 176 0.99 6.25 9.04
CA TYR A 176 0.85 7.70 8.80
C TYR A 176 1.24 8.53 10.03
N LEU A 177 0.86 8.06 11.22
CA LEU A 177 1.24 8.73 12.47
C LEU A 177 2.77 8.71 12.67
N SER A 178 3.45 7.60 12.36
CA SER A 178 4.91 7.50 12.45
C SER A 178 5.66 8.41 11.47
N LYS A 179 4.99 8.80 10.38
CA LYS A 179 5.47 9.76 9.39
C LYS A 179 5.05 11.21 9.68
N ASP A 180 4.50 11.49 10.85
CA ASP A 180 3.92 12.78 11.26
C ASP A 180 2.74 13.27 10.38
N ASP A 181 2.15 12.38 9.60
CA ASP A 181 0.97 12.67 8.78
C ASP A 181 -0.32 12.47 9.58
N LEU A 182 -0.61 13.45 10.43
CA LEU A 182 -1.75 13.40 11.35
C LEU A 182 -3.11 13.39 10.63
N GLU A 183 -3.18 14.00 9.45
CA GLU A 183 -4.43 14.09 8.67
C GLU A 183 -4.81 12.70 8.14
N ASN A 184 -3.90 12.03 7.45
CA ASN A 184 -4.13 10.69 6.94
C ASN A 184 -4.26 9.65 8.05
N ALA A 185 -3.51 9.79 9.15
CA ALA A 185 -3.67 8.94 10.32
C ALA A 185 -5.10 9.02 10.88
N LYS A 186 -5.61 10.23 11.16
CA LYS A 186 -6.99 10.47 11.61
C LYS A 186 -8.02 9.95 10.62
N ALA A 187 -7.79 10.12 9.31
CA ALA A 187 -8.69 9.62 8.28
C ALA A 187 -8.81 8.09 8.33
N LYS A 188 -7.69 7.35 8.45
CA LYS A 188 -7.68 5.89 8.57
C LYS A 188 -8.34 5.40 9.86
N TYR A 189 -8.10 6.05 10.99
CA TYR A 189 -8.73 5.71 12.26
C TYR A 189 -10.24 5.96 12.24
N ASN A 190 -10.69 7.10 11.71
CA ASN A 190 -12.12 7.39 11.54
C ASN A 190 -12.81 6.41 10.59
N PHE A 191 -12.09 5.93 9.56
CA PHE A 191 -12.60 4.90 8.66
C PHE A 191 -12.92 3.61 9.44
N VAL A 192 -12.04 3.17 10.34
CA VAL A 192 -12.26 2.00 11.21
C VAL A 192 -13.51 2.19 12.07
N LEU A 193 -13.65 3.33 12.75
CA LEU A 193 -14.82 3.61 13.62
C LEU A 193 -16.13 3.58 12.82
N LYS A 194 -16.10 4.12 11.61
CA LYS A 194 -17.30 4.23 10.76
C LYS A 194 -17.73 2.90 10.18
N ASN A 195 -16.77 2.10 9.67
CA ASN A 195 -17.07 0.91 8.88
C ASN A 195 -17.07 -0.38 9.72
N TYR A 196 -16.37 -0.39 10.84
CA TYR A 196 -16.24 -1.56 11.73
C TYR A 196 -16.61 -1.27 13.19
N PRO A 197 -17.78 -0.63 13.48
CA PRO A 197 -18.09 -0.09 14.81
C PRO A 197 -18.14 -1.15 15.92
N ASN A 198 -18.41 -2.41 15.57
CA ASN A 198 -18.52 -3.52 16.52
C ASN A 198 -17.23 -4.35 16.65
N ASN A 199 -16.15 -3.94 15.99
CA ASN A 199 -14.87 -4.63 16.05
C ASN A 199 -14.07 -4.16 17.27
N SER A 200 -13.30 -5.04 17.90
CA SER A 200 -12.46 -4.69 19.05
C SER A 200 -11.42 -3.60 18.74
N VAL A 201 -10.96 -3.54 17.48
CA VAL A 201 -10.01 -2.51 17.00
C VAL A 201 -10.61 -1.10 17.11
N SER A 202 -11.94 -0.96 16.96
CA SER A 202 -12.61 0.35 17.05
C SER A 202 -12.47 0.99 18.43
N SER A 203 -12.50 0.20 19.49
CA SER A 203 -12.26 0.72 20.86
C SER A 203 -10.83 1.24 21.03
N ILE A 204 -9.86 0.57 20.42
CA ILE A 204 -8.43 0.97 20.44
C ILE A 204 -8.25 2.28 19.66
N VAL A 205 -8.84 2.34 18.48
CA VAL A 205 -8.75 3.51 17.61
C VAL A 205 -9.41 4.75 18.23
N LEU A 206 -10.56 4.57 18.90
CA LEU A 206 -11.22 5.67 19.62
C LEU A 206 -10.28 6.27 20.67
N GLN A 207 -9.63 5.43 21.46
CA GLN A 207 -8.67 5.88 22.48
C GLN A 207 -7.46 6.60 21.87
N ILE A 208 -6.98 6.14 20.69
CA ILE A 208 -5.89 6.82 19.97
C ILE A 208 -6.34 8.22 19.55
N LEU A 209 -7.52 8.35 18.94
CA LEU A 209 -8.04 9.64 18.48
C LEU A 209 -8.28 10.62 19.62
N GLU A 210 -8.77 10.17 20.78
CA GLU A 210 -8.92 10.99 21.98
C GLU A 210 -7.58 11.55 22.49
N ASN A 211 -6.49 10.79 22.32
CA ASN A 211 -5.14 11.24 22.70
C ASN A 211 -4.48 12.15 21.65
N MET A 212 -5.06 12.27 20.46
CA MET A 212 -4.56 13.13 19.36
C MET A 212 -5.24 14.52 19.34
N GLU A 213 -6.22 14.78 20.21
CA GLU A 213 -6.90 16.07 20.37
C GLU A 213 -6.16 16.96 21.38
#